data_bb9c62cdcd2fb709e022beeb47ab8453
#
_entry.id   bb9c62cdcd2fb709e022beeb47ab8453
#
_cell.length_a   1.000
_cell.length_b   1.000
_cell.length_c   1.000
_cell.angle_alpha   90.00
_cell.angle_beta   90.00
_cell.angle_gamma   90.00
#
_symmetry.space_group_name_H-M   'P 1'
#
loop_
_entity.id
_entity.type
_entity.pdbx_description
1 polymer ?
#
loop_
_entity_poly.entity_id
_entity_poly.type
_entity_poly.pdbx_seq_one_letter_code
_entity_poly.pdbx_strand_id
1 'polypeptide(L)'
;MKQAYYGYPIPLEHKQGRRKLVLSFFADGLAQEVINGDDFEKLMPNTYKFFSKGTICTQAHSCSEWTYPSLATCVSGLDTLHHMMFHDKLDGELPKNSPTLIEYFKGKGYYTSKMDGEWRSIPSYGYARGLDQYVYQHQSMGARAEQEIMDVIEHLETFKETDQYLWMAVGDLHDVADGLDLSDAVQKNLTLEERELDELGVTSVKQNYSAKKTAMYKKTIQYFDMLFGFLYTYIENNYTDDEILISLFADHGQGYLIPTGKPFLSKERTKVAFMFRGANVKQQVTDEIISTADYLPIMCRLADIQYDAASIDGKLPKHLVVWKRESIQLQNLCIPKMYIVQLQMPGIMKFTLKILKRQMRKAGSYLEIIKYLDFIRMQKIHRLQMQSF
;
A
#
# COMPACT_ATOMS: atom_id res chain seq x y z
N MET A 1 -33.74 23.36 -5.47
CA MET A 1 -33.99 22.06 -4.79
C MET A 1 -32.74 21.24 -4.89
N LYS A 2 -32.16 20.82 -3.76
CA LYS A 2 -31.04 19.87 -3.80
C LYS A 2 -31.61 18.49 -4.09
N GLN A 3 -31.12 17.84 -5.15
CA GLN A 3 -31.58 16.51 -5.54
C GLN A 3 -30.78 15.49 -4.69
N ALA A 4 -31.49 14.66 -3.94
CA ALA A 4 -30.89 13.55 -3.19
C ALA A 4 -31.06 12.28 -4.03
N TYR A 5 -29.97 11.50 -4.14
CA TYR A 5 -29.99 10.19 -4.78
C TYR A 5 -29.90 9.13 -3.69
N TYR A 6 -30.84 8.19 -3.71
CA TYR A 6 -30.85 7.05 -2.81
C TYR A 6 -30.52 5.79 -3.61
N GLY A 7 -29.54 5.03 -3.14
CA GLY A 7 -29.27 3.70 -3.65
C GLY A 7 -30.29 2.67 -3.16
N TYR A 8 -30.09 1.41 -3.54
CA TYR A 8 -30.87 0.32 -2.98
C TYR A 8 -30.50 0.10 -1.51
N PRO A 9 -31.49 -0.25 -0.65
CA PRO A 9 -31.22 -0.61 0.74
C PRO A 9 -30.22 -1.78 0.82
N ILE A 10 -29.20 -1.63 1.64
CA ILE A 10 -28.22 -2.68 1.92
C ILE A 10 -28.53 -3.26 3.29
N PRO A 11 -28.67 -4.59 3.44
CA PRO A 11 -28.87 -5.21 4.74
C PRO A 11 -27.64 -4.99 5.62
N LEU A 12 -27.82 -4.36 6.77
CA LEU A 12 -26.79 -4.21 7.79
C LEU A 12 -26.90 -5.39 8.75
N GLU A 13 -26.25 -6.49 8.41
CA GLU A 13 -26.32 -7.74 9.16
C GLU A 13 -24.98 -8.48 9.16
N HIS A 14 -24.70 -9.19 10.26
CA HIS A 14 -23.62 -10.16 10.31
C HIS A 14 -24.09 -11.52 9.78
N LYS A 15 -23.29 -12.16 8.93
CA LYS A 15 -23.53 -13.53 8.46
C LYS A 15 -22.45 -14.48 8.95
N GLN A 16 -22.85 -15.59 9.52
CA GLN A 16 -21.93 -16.62 9.98
C GLN A 16 -20.96 -17.03 8.85
N GLY A 17 -19.68 -17.14 9.18
CA GLY A 17 -18.60 -17.48 8.24
C GLY A 17 -17.94 -16.27 7.57
N ARG A 18 -18.38 -15.04 7.88
CA ARG A 18 -17.68 -13.81 7.51
C ARG A 18 -16.97 -13.21 8.72
N ARG A 19 -15.99 -12.35 8.47
CA ARG A 19 -15.42 -11.48 9.50
C ARG A 19 -16.35 -10.29 9.70
N LYS A 20 -16.53 -9.84 10.93
CA LYS A 20 -17.29 -8.60 11.19
C LYS A 20 -16.54 -7.38 10.65
N LEU A 21 -15.22 -7.39 10.80
CA LEU A 21 -14.37 -6.31 10.32
C LEU A 21 -13.19 -6.82 9.49
N VAL A 22 -13.11 -6.37 8.26
CA VAL A 22 -11.90 -6.46 7.43
C VAL A 22 -11.39 -5.04 7.18
N LEU A 23 -10.18 -4.73 7.65
CA LEU A 23 -9.58 -3.41 7.52
C LEU A 23 -8.30 -3.49 6.70
N SER A 24 -8.29 -2.82 5.54
CA SER A 24 -7.11 -2.52 4.75
C SER A 24 -6.58 -1.15 5.15
N PHE A 25 -5.54 -1.14 5.98
CA PHE A 25 -4.95 0.08 6.50
C PHE A 25 -3.70 0.43 5.70
N PHE A 26 -3.81 1.43 4.86
CA PHE A 26 -2.73 1.94 4.02
C PHE A 26 -2.01 3.10 4.72
N ALA A 27 -0.70 2.97 4.92
CA ALA A 27 0.17 3.99 5.48
C ALA A 27 1.18 4.43 4.42
N ASP A 28 0.90 5.55 3.73
CA ASP A 28 1.74 6.05 2.63
C ASP A 28 3.18 6.25 3.08
N GLY A 29 4.11 5.62 2.39
CA GLY A 29 5.53 5.81 2.59
C GLY A 29 6.13 5.20 3.87
N LEU A 30 5.48 4.24 4.52
CA LEU A 30 6.03 3.56 5.70
C LEU A 30 7.08 2.52 5.32
N ALA A 31 8.35 2.91 5.41
CA ALA A 31 9.50 2.10 5.03
C ALA A 31 9.82 1.02 6.08
N GLN A 32 9.89 -0.25 5.66
CA GLN A 32 10.26 -1.38 6.52
C GLN A 32 11.65 -1.23 7.13
N GLU A 33 12.60 -0.62 6.42
CA GLU A 33 13.98 -0.47 6.90
C GLU A 33 14.11 0.41 8.16
N VAL A 34 13.12 1.26 8.45
CA VAL A 34 13.09 2.10 9.66
C VAL A 34 12.43 1.40 10.83
N ILE A 35 11.50 0.49 10.57
CA ILE A 35 10.78 -0.30 11.57
C ILE A 35 11.26 -1.75 11.55
N ASN A 36 12.56 -1.98 11.58
CA ASN A 36 13.18 -3.30 11.49
C ASN A 36 13.80 -3.72 12.81
N GLY A 37 13.68 -5.00 13.16
CA GLY A 37 14.24 -5.55 14.40
C GLY A 37 13.75 -4.82 15.64
N ASP A 38 14.67 -4.53 16.57
CA ASP A 38 14.38 -3.87 17.86
C ASP A 38 13.88 -2.42 17.71
N ASP A 39 14.10 -1.78 16.57
CA ASP A 39 13.63 -0.42 16.31
C ASP A 39 12.13 -0.38 16.10
N PHE A 40 11.51 -1.46 15.68
CA PHE A 40 10.05 -1.50 15.50
C PHE A 40 9.31 -1.27 16.84
N GLU A 41 9.65 -2.03 17.87
CA GLU A 41 9.00 -1.89 19.19
C GLU A 41 9.25 -0.50 19.81
N LYS A 42 10.42 0.11 19.54
CA LYS A 42 10.78 1.44 20.06
C LYS A 42 10.05 2.57 19.34
N LEU A 43 9.89 2.47 18.03
CA LEU A 43 9.28 3.52 17.22
C LEU A 43 7.76 3.40 17.12
N MET A 44 7.24 2.17 17.11
CA MET A 44 5.82 1.88 16.94
C MET A 44 5.35 0.82 17.98
N PRO A 45 5.42 1.11 19.29
CA PRO A 45 5.08 0.13 20.33
C PRO A 45 3.63 -0.37 20.26
N ASN A 46 2.68 0.49 19.90
CA ASN A 46 1.26 0.10 19.78
C ASN A 46 1.05 -0.83 18.58
N THR A 47 1.62 -0.48 17.44
CA THR A 47 1.55 -1.27 16.20
C THR A 47 2.26 -2.60 16.38
N TYR A 48 3.46 -2.60 16.98
CA TYR A 48 4.19 -3.82 17.29
C TYR A 48 3.38 -4.74 18.21
N LYS A 49 2.86 -4.23 19.32
CA LYS A 49 2.02 -4.99 20.26
C LYS A 49 0.79 -5.57 19.56
N PHE A 50 0.14 -4.80 18.69
CA PHE A 50 -1.05 -5.23 17.98
C PHE A 50 -0.72 -6.35 16.99
N PHE A 51 0.24 -6.15 16.08
CA PHE A 51 0.56 -7.11 15.02
C PHE A 51 1.48 -8.27 15.46
N SER A 52 2.12 -8.21 16.64
CA SER A 52 2.82 -9.36 17.22
C SER A 52 1.91 -10.56 17.51
N LYS A 53 0.58 -10.34 17.57
CA LYS A 53 -0.44 -11.40 17.67
C LYS A 53 -0.80 -12.02 16.31
N GLY A 54 -0.23 -11.51 15.22
CA GLY A 54 -0.45 -11.96 13.85
C GLY A 54 0.86 -12.18 13.09
N THR A 55 0.91 -11.84 11.81
CA THR A 55 2.11 -11.98 10.98
C THR A 55 2.72 -10.61 10.65
N ILE A 56 4.01 -10.47 10.91
CA ILE A 56 4.84 -9.34 10.49
C ILE A 56 5.78 -9.81 9.38
N CYS A 57 5.70 -9.18 8.21
CA CYS A 57 6.52 -9.53 7.05
C CYS A 57 7.70 -8.57 6.92
N THR A 58 8.92 -9.07 7.02
CA THR A 58 10.15 -8.24 7.00
C THR A 58 10.75 -8.06 5.61
N GLN A 59 10.25 -8.79 4.61
CA GLN A 59 10.73 -8.77 3.23
C GLN A 59 9.59 -8.56 2.22
N ALA A 60 8.67 -7.63 2.53
CA ALA A 60 7.68 -7.19 1.57
C ALA A 60 8.25 -6.08 0.68
N HIS A 61 8.08 -6.23 -0.63
CA HIS A 61 8.63 -5.33 -1.63
C HIS A 61 7.54 -4.71 -2.49
N SER A 62 7.62 -3.40 -2.67
CA SER A 62 6.77 -2.69 -3.61
C SER A 62 7.11 -3.02 -5.06
N CYS A 63 6.10 -3.12 -5.90
CA CYS A 63 6.24 -3.25 -7.35
C CYS A 63 6.62 -1.94 -8.04
N SER A 64 6.54 -0.81 -7.33
CA SER A 64 6.85 0.52 -7.87
C SER A 64 7.42 1.43 -6.78
N GLU A 65 8.02 2.53 -7.21
CA GLU A 65 8.66 3.51 -6.35
C GLU A 65 7.72 4.64 -5.89
N TRP A 66 6.45 4.63 -6.29
CA TRP A 66 5.50 5.66 -5.90
C TRP A 66 4.04 5.15 -5.87
N THR A 67 3.17 5.91 -5.25
CA THR A 67 1.82 5.52 -4.85
C THR A 67 0.90 5.11 -5.99
N TYR A 68 0.87 5.87 -7.09
CA TYR A 68 -0.10 5.67 -8.17
C TYR A 68 -0.06 4.25 -8.78
N PRO A 69 1.10 3.71 -9.23
CA PRO A 69 1.19 2.33 -9.68
C PRO A 69 1.15 1.31 -8.54
N SER A 70 1.70 1.63 -7.35
CA SER A 70 1.74 0.67 -6.24
C SER A 70 0.36 0.35 -5.69
N LEU A 71 -0.52 1.35 -5.53
CA LEU A 71 -1.90 1.11 -5.10
C LEU A 71 -2.70 0.33 -6.15
N ALA A 72 -2.50 0.63 -7.44
CA ALA A 72 -3.11 -0.15 -8.51
C ALA A 72 -2.71 -1.62 -8.44
N THR A 73 -1.43 -1.90 -8.17
CA THR A 73 -0.93 -3.26 -7.93
C THR A 73 -1.61 -3.91 -6.72
N CYS A 74 -1.69 -3.23 -5.57
CA CYS A 74 -2.30 -3.79 -4.36
C CYS A 74 -3.77 -4.17 -4.56
N VAL A 75 -4.55 -3.30 -5.20
CA VAL A 75 -6.00 -3.53 -5.34
C VAL A 75 -6.38 -4.45 -6.48
N SER A 76 -5.53 -4.58 -7.51
CA SER A 76 -5.80 -5.44 -8.67
C SER A 76 -5.08 -6.78 -8.63
N GLY A 77 -4.01 -6.91 -7.84
CA GLY A 77 -3.12 -8.07 -7.86
C GLY A 77 -2.29 -8.19 -9.14
N LEU A 78 -2.25 -7.12 -9.95
CA LEU A 78 -1.53 -7.08 -11.22
C LEU A 78 -0.24 -6.29 -11.09
N ASP A 79 0.81 -6.72 -11.77
CA ASP A 79 2.03 -5.92 -11.92
C ASP A 79 1.78 -4.70 -12.81
N THR A 80 2.61 -3.67 -12.64
CA THR A 80 2.50 -2.40 -13.36
C THR A 80 2.42 -2.57 -14.90
N LEU A 81 3.07 -3.59 -15.44
CA LEU A 81 3.01 -3.90 -16.88
C LEU A 81 1.67 -4.47 -17.34
N HIS A 82 0.87 -5.02 -16.43
CA HIS A 82 -0.43 -5.59 -16.75
C HIS A 82 -1.58 -4.64 -16.43
N HIS A 83 -1.51 -3.87 -15.34
CA HIS A 83 -2.54 -2.85 -15.07
C HIS A 83 -2.29 -1.53 -15.80
N MET A 84 -1.08 -1.29 -16.35
CA MET A 84 -0.71 -0.15 -17.20
C MET A 84 -0.80 1.24 -16.55
N MET A 85 -1.02 1.32 -15.25
CA MET A 85 -1.06 2.58 -14.51
C MET A 85 0.36 3.00 -14.10
N PHE A 86 1.09 3.66 -15.00
CA PHE A 86 2.49 4.04 -14.78
C PHE A 86 2.64 5.44 -14.18
N HIS A 87 1.82 6.38 -14.63
CA HIS A 87 1.93 7.78 -14.29
C HIS A 87 0.60 8.50 -14.48
N ASP A 88 0.27 9.42 -13.59
CA ASP A 88 -0.96 10.21 -13.58
C ASP A 88 -1.21 11.06 -14.84
N LYS A 89 -0.13 11.41 -15.56
CA LYS A 89 -0.20 12.13 -16.85
C LYS A 89 -0.44 11.23 -18.07
N LEU A 90 -0.47 9.93 -17.87
CA LEU A 90 -0.86 8.96 -18.88
C LEU A 90 -2.27 8.51 -18.52
N ASP A 91 -3.17 8.49 -19.50
CA ASP A 91 -4.54 8.01 -19.27
C ASP A 91 -4.51 6.59 -18.71
N GLY A 92 -4.71 6.47 -17.38
CA GLY A 92 -4.67 5.21 -16.65
C GLY A 92 -5.92 5.04 -15.80
N GLU A 93 -6.54 3.87 -15.92
CA GLU A 93 -7.66 3.43 -15.11
C GLU A 93 -7.43 1.96 -14.74
N LEU A 94 -7.84 1.52 -13.56
CA LEU A 94 -7.81 0.12 -13.18
C LEU A 94 -8.51 -0.75 -14.25
N PRO A 95 -7.88 -1.84 -14.70
CA PRO A 95 -8.42 -2.67 -15.78
C PRO A 95 -9.84 -3.14 -15.51
N LYS A 96 -10.78 -2.85 -16.42
CA LYS A 96 -12.22 -3.15 -16.23
C LYS A 96 -12.53 -4.64 -16.24
N ASN A 97 -11.68 -5.43 -16.84
CA ASN A 97 -11.80 -6.89 -16.95
C ASN A 97 -11.15 -7.65 -15.78
N SER A 98 -10.51 -6.94 -14.85
CA SER A 98 -9.92 -7.52 -13.64
C SER A 98 -10.67 -6.99 -12.43
N PRO A 99 -11.34 -7.84 -11.62
CA PRO A 99 -11.99 -7.41 -10.40
C PRO A 99 -10.97 -6.88 -9.40
N THR A 100 -11.32 -5.80 -8.72
CA THR A 100 -10.52 -5.24 -7.63
C THR A 100 -10.74 -6.01 -6.32
N LEU A 101 -9.83 -5.84 -5.37
CA LEU A 101 -9.99 -6.37 -4.02
C LEU A 101 -11.34 -5.98 -3.41
N ILE A 102 -11.76 -4.73 -3.59
CA ILE A 102 -13.03 -4.22 -3.07
C ILE A 102 -14.22 -4.95 -3.70
N GLU A 103 -14.18 -5.19 -5.02
CA GLU A 103 -15.23 -5.94 -5.71
C GLU A 103 -15.33 -7.39 -5.24
N TYR A 104 -14.21 -8.04 -4.87
CA TYR A 104 -14.22 -9.37 -4.28
C TYR A 104 -14.91 -9.37 -2.91
N PHE A 105 -14.63 -8.40 -2.03
CA PHE A 105 -15.33 -8.26 -0.76
C PHE A 105 -16.81 -7.92 -0.94
N LYS A 106 -17.13 -7.02 -1.87
CA LYS A 106 -18.53 -6.72 -2.24
C LYS A 106 -19.28 -7.97 -2.72
N GLY A 107 -18.65 -8.74 -3.60
CA GLY A 107 -19.23 -10.01 -4.10
C GLY A 107 -19.46 -11.04 -3.00
N LYS A 108 -18.64 -11.04 -1.93
CA LYS A 108 -18.84 -11.84 -0.73
C LYS A 108 -19.99 -11.32 0.15
N GLY A 109 -20.45 -10.10 -0.08
CA GLY A 109 -21.57 -9.45 0.60
C GLY A 109 -21.17 -8.63 1.82
N TYR A 110 -19.94 -8.11 1.86
CA TYR A 110 -19.53 -7.11 2.81
C TYR A 110 -20.10 -5.73 2.45
N TYR A 111 -20.40 -4.93 3.46
CA TYR A 111 -20.56 -3.49 3.27
C TYR A 111 -19.19 -2.88 3.05
N THR A 112 -18.99 -2.27 1.89
CA THR A 112 -17.67 -1.87 1.45
C THR A 112 -17.52 -0.36 1.49
N SER A 113 -16.54 0.10 2.26
CA SER A 113 -16.27 1.52 2.47
C SER A 113 -14.82 1.86 2.20
N LYS A 114 -14.60 3.08 1.70
CA LYS A 114 -13.27 3.66 1.56
C LYS A 114 -13.27 5.04 2.20
N MET A 115 -12.30 5.27 3.08
CA MET A 115 -12.06 6.53 3.77
C MET A 115 -10.62 6.92 3.50
N ASP A 116 -10.40 7.97 2.75
CA ASP A 116 -9.08 8.53 2.48
C ASP A 116 -9.13 9.91 1.83
N GLY A 117 -7.96 10.54 1.74
CA GLY A 117 -7.77 11.79 1.01
C GLY A 117 -6.78 11.65 -0.15
N GLU A 118 -6.40 10.42 -0.51
CA GLU A 118 -5.34 10.14 -1.47
C GLU A 118 -5.83 10.36 -2.92
N TRP A 119 -5.31 11.40 -3.57
CA TRP A 119 -5.73 11.78 -4.92
C TRP A 119 -5.33 10.77 -6.01
N ARG A 120 -4.35 9.91 -5.75
CA ARG A 120 -3.87 8.86 -6.68
C ARG A 120 -4.76 7.61 -6.69
N SER A 121 -5.78 7.56 -5.80
CA SER A 121 -6.75 6.46 -5.70
C SER A 121 -8.20 6.93 -5.75
N ILE A 122 -8.49 7.97 -6.53
CA ILE A 122 -9.83 8.58 -6.69
C ILE A 122 -10.74 7.77 -7.64
N PRO A 123 -12.04 8.05 -7.63
CA PRO A 123 -13.03 7.35 -8.48
C PRO A 123 -12.72 7.36 -9.97
N SER A 124 -12.15 8.44 -10.50
CA SER A 124 -11.80 8.55 -11.93
C SER A 124 -10.75 7.55 -12.39
N TYR A 125 -9.96 7.01 -11.48
CA TYR A 125 -9.00 5.94 -11.77
C TYR A 125 -9.57 4.54 -11.52
N GLY A 126 -10.89 4.42 -11.26
CA GLY A 126 -11.57 3.13 -11.07
C GLY A 126 -11.63 2.63 -9.62
N TYR A 127 -11.13 3.40 -8.64
CA TYR A 127 -11.10 2.96 -7.23
C TYR A 127 -12.44 2.99 -6.50
N ALA A 128 -13.50 3.55 -7.11
CA ALA A 128 -14.86 3.47 -6.56
C ALA A 128 -15.58 2.16 -6.88
N ARG A 129 -14.99 1.29 -7.70
CA ARG A 129 -15.59 0.02 -8.08
C ARG A 129 -15.77 -0.88 -6.87
N GLY A 130 -16.99 -1.36 -6.70
CA GLY A 130 -17.37 -2.22 -5.59
C GLY A 130 -17.65 -1.50 -4.26
N LEU A 131 -17.49 -0.17 -4.16
CA LEU A 131 -17.78 0.57 -2.94
C LEU A 131 -19.29 0.82 -2.75
N ASP A 132 -19.75 0.70 -1.50
CA ASP A 132 -21.03 1.20 -1.03
C ASP A 132 -20.92 2.63 -0.52
N GLN A 133 -19.78 2.97 0.09
CA GLN A 133 -19.51 4.29 0.62
C GLN A 133 -18.09 4.73 0.29
N TYR A 134 -17.95 5.99 -0.12
CA TYR A 134 -16.66 6.64 -0.27
C TYR A 134 -16.66 7.98 0.44
N VAL A 135 -15.86 8.09 1.49
CA VAL A 135 -15.59 9.34 2.21
C VAL A 135 -14.23 9.85 1.75
N TYR A 136 -14.25 10.95 1.01
CA TYR A 136 -13.04 11.56 0.48
C TYR A 136 -12.77 12.89 1.16
N GLN A 137 -11.68 12.94 1.91
CA GLN A 137 -11.23 14.15 2.59
C GLN A 137 -9.94 14.64 1.93
N HIS A 138 -10.10 15.53 0.95
CA HIS A 138 -8.94 16.06 0.24
C HIS A 138 -8.07 16.89 1.17
N GLN A 139 -6.86 16.41 1.42
CA GLN A 139 -5.73 17.15 1.94
C GLN A 139 -4.57 17.03 0.96
N SER A 140 -3.51 17.83 1.08
CA SER A 140 -2.49 17.95 0.03
C SER A 140 -1.88 16.61 -0.41
N MET A 141 -1.66 15.69 0.52
CA MET A 141 -1.02 14.39 0.26
C MET A 141 -1.75 13.20 0.91
N GLY A 142 -3.02 13.33 1.23
CA GLY A 142 -3.82 12.33 1.89
C GLY A 142 -4.45 12.82 3.19
N ALA A 143 -5.32 12.02 3.79
CA ALA A 143 -5.93 12.34 5.07
C ALA A 143 -4.90 12.28 6.21
N ARG A 144 -5.03 13.19 7.18
CA ARG A 144 -4.22 13.15 8.40
C ARG A 144 -4.72 12.07 9.35
N ALA A 145 -3.80 11.39 10.00
CA ALA A 145 -4.11 10.30 10.90
C ALA A 145 -5.06 10.70 12.04
N GLU A 146 -4.93 11.92 12.58
CA GLU A 146 -5.83 12.41 13.64
C GLU A 146 -7.29 12.37 13.21
N GLN A 147 -7.58 12.88 12.02
CA GLN A 147 -8.94 12.96 11.51
C GLN A 147 -9.41 11.59 11.02
N GLU A 148 -8.58 10.92 10.23
CA GLU A 148 -8.93 9.63 9.62
C GLU A 148 -9.25 8.57 10.69
N ILE A 149 -8.47 8.47 11.76
CA ILE A 149 -8.71 7.51 12.83
C ILE A 149 -10.02 7.80 13.57
N MET A 150 -10.34 9.08 13.83
CA MET A 150 -11.59 9.45 14.46
C MET A 150 -12.79 9.12 13.58
N ASP A 151 -12.72 9.43 12.29
CA ASP A 151 -13.77 9.13 11.32
C ASP A 151 -13.97 7.62 11.14
N VAL A 152 -12.88 6.86 11.14
CA VAL A 152 -12.92 5.39 11.10
C VAL A 152 -13.58 4.82 12.35
N ILE A 153 -13.24 5.29 13.55
CA ILE A 153 -13.86 4.83 14.79
C ILE A 153 -15.36 5.13 14.78
N GLU A 154 -15.78 6.33 14.36
CA GLU A 154 -17.19 6.69 14.22
C GLU A 154 -17.92 5.79 13.20
N HIS A 155 -17.27 5.51 12.07
CA HIS A 155 -17.79 4.58 11.09
C HIS A 155 -17.96 3.17 11.66
N LEU A 156 -16.95 2.65 12.36
CA LEU A 156 -17.00 1.32 12.99
C LEU A 156 -18.10 1.22 14.05
N GLU A 157 -18.32 2.28 14.84
CA GLU A 157 -19.46 2.34 15.79
C GLU A 157 -20.81 2.34 15.08
N THR A 158 -20.91 3.09 13.98
CA THR A 158 -22.15 3.20 13.20
C THR A 158 -22.55 1.86 12.57
N PHE A 159 -21.59 1.09 12.08
CA PHE A 159 -21.82 -0.14 11.32
C PHE A 159 -21.39 -1.42 12.06
N LYS A 160 -21.23 -1.39 13.38
CA LYS A 160 -20.69 -2.52 14.17
C LYS A 160 -21.46 -3.83 14.05
N GLU A 161 -22.74 -3.78 13.72
CA GLU A 161 -23.57 -4.98 13.52
C GLU A 161 -23.51 -5.54 12.09
N THR A 162 -22.66 -4.98 11.25
CA THR A 162 -22.55 -5.30 9.82
C THR A 162 -21.19 -5.92 9.50
N ASP A 163 -21.16 -6.87 8.58
CA ASP A 163 -19.88 -7.34 8.01
C ASP A 163 -19.28 -6.26 7.13
N GLN A 164 -18.16 -5.68 7.56
CA GLN A 164 -17.55 -4.51 6.94
C GLN A 164 -16.22 -4.85 6.27
N TYR A 165 -16.03 -4.35 5.07
CA TYR A 165 -14.71 -4.12 4.48
C TYR A 165 -14.46 -2.63 4.43
N LEU A 166 -13.44 -2.19 5.14
CA LEU A 166 -13.02 -0.78 5.17
C LEU A 166 -11.59 -0.64 4.65
N TRP A 167 -11.41 0.25 3.69
CA TRP A 167 -10.11 0.78 3.30
C TRP A 167 -9.92 2.13 3.95
N MET A 168 -8.85 2.32 4.71
CA MET A 168 -8.42 3.61 5.21
C MET A 168 -7.01 3.93 4.75
N ALA A 169 -6.71 5.21 4.57
CA ALA A 169 -5.40 5.67 4.12
C ALA A 169 -4.96 6.93 4.87
N VAL A 170 -3.71 6.96 5.27
CA VAL A 170 -3.10 8.10 5.97
C VAL A 170 -1.81 8.52 5.28
N GLY A 171 -1.64 9.83 5.08
CA GLY A 171 -0.58 10.43 4.27
C GLY A 171 0.52 11.16 5.05
N ASP A 172 0.46 11.21 6.37
CA ASP A 172 1.36 12.02 7.22
C ASP A 172 2.85 11.77 6.98
N LEU A 173 3.23 10.53 6.67
CA LEU A 173 4.64 10.18 6.41
C LEU A 173 5.12 10.68 5.04
N HIS A 174 4.20 10.92 4.10
CA HIS A 174 4.51 11.54 2.82
C HIS A 174 4.86 13.02 3.01
N ASP A 175 4.14 13.72 3.89
CA ASP A 175 4.29 15.16 4.13
C ASP A 175 5.61 15.54 4.82
N VAL A 176 6.29 14.60 5.48
CA VAL A 176 7.62 14.80 6.07
C VAL A 176 8.62 15.35 5.04
N ALA A 177 8.47 14.99 3.78
CA ALA A 177 9.36 15.44 2.71
C ALA A 177 9.34 16.97 2.54
N ASP A 178 8.18 17.59 2.72
CA ASP A 178 8.00 19.03 2.49
C ASP A 178 8.20 19.86 3.76
N GLY A 179 8.12 19.26 4.95
CA GLY A 179 8.40 19.87 6.24
C GLY A 179 7.42 20.95 6.70
N LEU A 180 6.43 21.28 5.87
CA LEU A 180 5.46 22.35 6.12
C LEU A 180 4.16 21.86 6.76
N ASP A 181 3.80 20.60 6.54
CA ASP A 181 2.52 20.03 6.93
C ASP A 181 2.60 19.07 8.13
N LEU A 182 3.72 19.09 8.85
CA LEU A 182 3.86 18.31 10.09
C LEU A 182 2.88 18.81 11.15
N SER A 183 2.27 17.88 11.89
CA SER A 183 1.41 18.26 13.01
C SER A 183 2.17 19.07 14.06
N ASP A 184 1.47 19.95 14.78
CA ASP A 184 2.05 20.79 15.84
C ASP A 184 2.73 19.92 16.92
N ALA A 185 2.19 18.73 17.21
CA ALA A 185 2.76 17.82 18.18
C ALA A 185 4.12 17.28 17.72
N VAL A 186 4.27 16.94 16.44
CA VAL A 186 5.56 16.54 15.89
C VAL A 186 6.53 17.70 15.86
N GLN A 187 6.12 18.88 15.39
CA GLN A 187 6.95 20.08 15.35
C GLN A 187 7.47 20.49 16.72
N LYS A 188 6.63 20.39 17.75
CA LYS A 188 7.02 20.71 19.15
C LYS A 188 8.10 19.76 19.68
N ASN A 189 8.13 18.53 19.23
CA ASN A 189 9.11 17.53 19.66
C ASN A 189 10.40 17.51 18.84
N LEU A 190 10.52 18.38 17.82
CA LEU A 190 11.74 18.57 17.05
C LEU A 190 12.63 19.62 17.72
N THR A 191 13.94 19.45 17.65
CA THR A 191 14.93 20.47 18.00
C THR A 191 14.88 21.62 16.98
N LEU A 192 15.46 22.78 17.32
CA LEU A 192 15.57 23.88 16.36
C LEU A 192 16.31 23.50 15.09
N GLU A 193 17.39 22.71 15.23
CA GLU A 193 18.17 22.22 14.10
C GLU A 193 17.37 21.27 13.21
N GLU A 194 16.59 20.35 13.80
CA GLU A 194 15.71 19.43 13.07
C GLU A 194 14.56 20.16 12.34
N ARG A 195 14.16 21.36 12.79
CA ARG A 195 13.12 22.18 12.14
C ARG A 195 13.64 23.01 10.97
N GLU A 196 14.96 23.19 10.85
CA GLU A 196 15.52 23.87 9.69
C GLU A 196 15.17 23.08 8.43
N LEU A 197 14.54 23.76 7.49
CA LEU A 197 14.25 23.16 6.18
C LEU A 197 15.55 22.84 5.46
N ASP A 198 15.66 21.65 4.93
CA ASP A 198 16.69 21.32 3.94
C ASP A 198 16.48 22.16 2.67
N GLU A 199 17.46 22.11 1.76
CA GLU A 199 17.37 22.83 0.49
C GLU A 199 16.00 22.66 -0.18
N LEU A 200 15.46 23.78 -0.67
CA LEU A 200 14.20 23.82 -1.39
C LEU A 200 14.09 22.69 -2.44
N GLY A 201 13.03 21.94 -2.37
CA GLY A 201 12.70 20.89 -3.33
C GLY A 201 13.29 19.52 -3.05
N VAL A 202 13.71 19.19 -1.83
CA VAL A 202 13.94 17.80 -1.42
C VAL A 202 12.57 17.18 -1.14
N THR A 203 12.17 16.21 -1.96
CA THR A 203 10.90 15.49 -1.87
C THR A 203 11.13 14.02 -1.53
N SER A 204 10.08 13.25 -1.22
CA SER A 204 10.18 11.81 -1.01
C SER A 204 10.80 11.05 -2.20
N VAL A 205 10.69 11.61 -3.40
CA VAL A 205 11.19 11.03 -4.66
C VAL A 205 12.62 11.47 -5.01
N LYS A 206 13.24 12.37 -4.24
CA LYS A 206 14.64 12.75 -4.45
C LYS A 206 15.57 11.86 -3.64
N GLN A 207 16.58 11.33 -4.31
CA GLN A 207 17.59 10.45 -3.74
C GLN A 207 18.71 11.27 -3.07
N ASN A 208 18.41 11.86 -1.93
CA ASN A 208 19.45 12.49 -1.11
C ASN A 208 19.22 12.13 0.34
N TYR A 209 20.15 11.40 0.94
CA TYR A 209 20.10 11.13 2.37
C TYR A 209 20.03 12.44 3.15
N SER A 210 19.05 12.55 4.03
CA SER A 210 18.91 13.68 4.95
C SER A 210 18.73 13.15 6.37
N ALA A 211 19.69 13.42 7.23
CA ALA A 211 19.62 13.08 8.65
C ALA A 211 18.47 13.83 9.34
N LYS A 212 18.24 15.10 8.98
CA LYS A 212 17.14 15.92 9.51
C LYS A 212 15.78 15.33 9.15
N LYS A 213 15.55 15.05 7.87
CA LYS A 213 14.29 14.41 7.42
C LYS A 213 14.09 13.02 8.01
N THR A 214 15.16 12.25 8.17
CA THR A 214 15.11 10.96 8.86
C THR A 214 14.67 11.12 10.32
N ALA A 215 15.16 12.13 11.03
CA ALA A 215 14.73 12.44 12.40
C ALA A 215 13.25 12.85 12.45
N MET A 216 12.83 13.78 11.57
CA MET A 216 11.41 14.16 11.41
C MET A 216 10.52 12.96 11.13
N TYR A 217 10.92 12.11 10.20
CA TYR A 217 10.20 10.90 9.84
C TYR A 217 10.01 9.95 11.03
N LYS A 218 11.06 9.70 11.82
CA LYS A 218 10.96 8.90 13.03
C LYS A 218 10.03 9.51 14.08
N LYS A 219 10.05 10.83 14.26
CA LYS A 219 9.12 11.55 15.15
C LYS A 219 7.68 11.46 14.67
N THR A 220 7.46 11.59 13.36
CA THR A 220 6.13 11.42 12.76
C THR A 220 5.64 9.99 12.94
N ILE A 221 6.48 8.97 12.76
CA ILE A 221 6.14 7.56 13.02
C ILE A 221 5.73 7.36 14.49
N GLN A 222 6.46 7.91 15.44
CA GLN A 222 6.11 7.79 16.86
C GLN A 222 4.77 8.45 17.19
N TYR A 223 4.50 9.61 16.64
CA TYR A 223 3.22 10.30 16.80
C TYR A 223 2.07 9.52 16.14
N PHE A 224 2.29 9.03 14.97
CA PHE A 224 1.41 8.20 14.17
C PHE A 224 1.01 6.91 14.94
N ASP A 225 2.00 6.20 15.51
CA ASP A 225 1.75 5.01 16.30
C ASP A 225 0.93 5.29 17.56
N MET A 226 1.11 6.45 18.19
CA MET A 226 0.29 6.86 19.32
C MET A 226 -1.19 6.99 18.90
N LEU A 227 -1.48 7.59 17.75
CA LEU A 227 -2.84 7.72 17.22
C LEU A 227 -3.41 6.35 16.83
N PHE A 228 -2.61 5.49 16.22
CA PHE A 228 -3.02 4.12 15.89
C PHE A 228 -3.37 3.31 17.14
N GLY A 229 -2.76 3.60 18.27
CA GLY A 229 -3.09 2.99 19.55
C GLY A 229 -4.56 3.17 19.93
N PHE A 230 -5.20 4.27 19.55
CA PHE A 230 -6.65 4.47 19.78
C PHE A 230 -7.48 3.49 18.93
N LEU A 231 -7.16 3.38 17.63
CA LEU A 231 -7.85 2.45 16.74
C LEU A 231 -7.65 0.99 17.17
N TYR A 232 -6.42 0.60 17.49
CA TYR A 232 -6.13 -0.76 17.95
C TYR A 232 -6.85 -1.09 19.27
N THR A 233 -6.90 -0.14 20.21
CA THR A 233 -7.64 -0.30 21.47
C THR A 233 -9.13 -0.44 21.20
N TYR A 234 -9.70 0.36 20.31
CA TYR A 234 -11.09 0.23 19.89
C TYR A 234 -11.37 -1.16 19.31
N ILE A 235 -10.53 -1.64 18.38
CA ILE A 235 -10.68 -2.95 17.75
C ILE A 235 -10.61 -4.06 18.81
N GLU A 236 -9.60 -4.05 19.69
CA GLU A 236 -9.44 -5.09 20.72
C GLU A 236 -10.56 -5.10 21.77
N ASN A 237 -11.22 -3.98 22.00
CA ASN A 237 -12.35 -3.89 22.96
C ASN A 237 -13.68 -4.34 22.34
N ASN A 238 -13.83 -4.30 21.02
CA ASN A 238 -15.11 -4.55 20.35
C ASN A 238 -15.15 -5.84 19.52
N TYR A 239 -13.99 -6.42 19.20
CA TYR A 239 -13.90 -7.60 18.34
C TYR A 239 -12.93 -8.62 18.90
N THR A 240 -13.22 -9.90 18.67
CA THR A 240 -12.27 -11.01 18.86
C THR A 240 -11.39 -11.19 17.64
N ASP A 241 -10.24 -11.90 17.78
CA ASP A 241 -9.37 -12.19 16.63
C ASP A 241 -10.06 -13.02 15.54
N ASP A 242 -11.07 -13.83 15.88
CA ASP A 242 -11.84 -14.59 14.89
C ASP A 242 -12.83 -13.73 14.09
N GLU A 243 -13.17 -12.56 14.59
CA GLU A 243 -14.11 -11.63 13.96
C GLU A 243 -13.43 -10.59 13.05
N ILE A 244 -12.11 -10.50 13.11
CA ILE A 244 -11.36 -9.48 12.37
C ILE A 244 -10.40 -10.07 11.32
N LEU A 245 -10.07 -9.25 10.34
CA LEU A 245 -8.88 -9.36 9.49
C LEU A 245 -8.35 -7.95 9.24
N ILE A 246 -7.26 -7.61 9.91
CA ILE A 246 -6.64 -6.30 9.83
C ILE A 246 -5.31 -6.42 9.11
N SER A 247 -5.07 -5.57 8.13
CA SER A 247 -3.76 -5.42 7.50
C SER A 247 -3.25 -3.99 7.64
N LEU A 248 -1.96 -3.83 7.89
CA LEU A 248 -1.23 -2.58 7.74
C LEU A 248 -0.20 -2.76 6.65
N PHE A 249 -0.24 -1.92 5.63
CA PHE A 249 0.69 -2.01 4.50
C PHE A 249 1.06 -0.62 3.97
N ALA A 250 2.18 -0.55 3.26
CA ALA A 250 2.62 0.65 2.58
C ALA A 250 2.92 0.36 1.11
N ASP A 251 3.02 1.41 0.32
CA ASP A 251 3.22 1.40 -1.12
C ASP A 251 4.69 1.55 -1.53
N HIS A 252 5.46 2.34 -0.78
CA HIS A 252 6.89 2.59 -0.97
C HIS A 252 7.53 3.11 0.32
N GLY A 253 8.84 3.22 0.34
CA GLY A 253 9.61 3.94 1.37
C GLY A 253 9.96 5.36 0.93
N GLN A 254 11.05 5.93 1.48
CA GLN A 254 11.38 7.34 1.32
C GLN A 254 12.75 7.55 0.64
N GLY A 255 12.82 8.50 -0.29
CA GLY A 255 14.04 8.82 -1.03
C GLY A 255 15.16 9.39 -0.14
N TYR A 256 14.80 10.20 0.86
CA TYR A 256 15.74 10.78 1.81
C TYR A 256 16.31 9.80 2.85
N LEU A 257 15.81 8.57 2.89
CA LEU A 257 16.39 7.48 3.68
C LEU A 257 17.52 6.76 2.96
N ILE A 258 17.66 6.96 1.64
CA ILE A 258 18.62 6.24 0.81
C ILE A 258 20.03 6.77 1.05
N PRO A 259 20.96 5.93 1.53
CA PRO A 259 22.35 6.35 1.73
C PRO A 259 22.99 6.93 0.47
N THR A 260 23.84 7.94 0.63
CA THR A 260 24.57 8.56 -0.47
C THR A 260 25.31 7.51 -1.31
N GLY A 261 25.16 7.57 -2.63
CA GLY A 261 25.79 6.66 -3.58
C GLY A 261 25.05 5.34 -3.81
N LYS A 262 23.94 5.08 -3.10
CA LYS A 262 23.07 3.93 -3.39
C LYS A 262 22.10 4.24 -4.54
N PRO A 263 21.65 3.22 -5.30
CA PRO A 263 20.62 3.40 -6.31
C PRO A 263 19.29 3.87 -5.71
N PHE A 264 18.49 4.61 -6.47
CA PHE A 264 17.16 5.06 -6.02
C PHE A 264 16.24 3.90 -5.63
N LEU A 265 16.23 2.81 -6.40
CA LEU A 265 15.48 1.59 -6.11
C LEU A 265 16.22 0.69 -5.11
N SER A 266 16.69 1.25 -4.01
CA SER A 266 17.28 0.51 -2.90
C SER A 266 16.21 0.08 -1.90
N LYS A 267 16.61 -0.71 -0.91
CA LYS A 267 15.68 -1.28 0.08
C LYS A 267 14.96 -0.21 0.91
N GLU A 268 15.56 0.94 1.13
CA GLU A 268 14.96 2.08 1.84
C GLU A 268 13.76 2.67 1.09
N ARG A 269 13.69 2.43 -0.22
CA ARG A 269 12.58 2.85 -1.08
C ARG A 269 11.61 1.70 -1.40
N THR A 270 12.10 0.49 -1.57
CA THR A 270 11.31 -0.63 -2.10
C THR A 270 10.78 -1.58 -1.04
N LYS A 271 11.39 -1.66 0.15
CA LYS A 271 10.86 -2.46 1.25
C LYS A 271 9.84 -1.67 2.05
N VAL A 272 8.67 -2.25 2.20
CA VAL A 272 7.49 -1.61 2.78
C VAL A 272 6.97 -2.36 4.00
N ALA A 273 6.34 -1.63 4.91
CA ALA A 273 5.58 -2.24 6.00
C ALA A 273 4.49 -3.15 5.44
N PHE A 274 4.36 -4.36 6.00
CA PHE A 274 3.38 -5.33 5.53
C PHE A 274 3.08 -6.33 6.64
N MET A 275 1.90 -6.22 7.23
CA MET A 275 1.54 -7.03 8.39
C MET A 275 0.05 -7.32 8.47
N PHE A 276 -0.29 -8.43 9.12
CA PHE A 276 -1.67 -8.94 9.20
C PHE A 276 -1.98 -9.44 10.59
N ARG A 277 -3.23 -9.25 11.04
CA ARG A 277 -3.76 -9.85 12.25
C ARG A 277 -5.22 -10.25 12.07
N GLY A 278 -5.62 -11.32 12.71
CA GLY A 278 -7.00 -11.78 12.76
C GLY A 278 -7.16 -13.24 12.38
N ALA A 279 -8.37 -13.63 12.07
CA ALA A 279 -8.72 -15.00 11.75
C ALA A 279 -7.92 -15.55 10.55
N ASN A 280 -7.49 -16.80 10.67
CA ASN A 280 -6.65 -17.52 9.69
C ASN A 280 -5.23 -16.94 9.54
N VAL A 281 -4.85 -15.90 10.28
CA VAL A 281 -3.51 -15.35 10.29
C VAL A 281 -2.65 -16.11 11.30
N LYS A 282 -1.49 -16.58 10.86
CA LYS A 282 -0.53 -17.25 11.74
C LYS A 282 0.26 -16.21 12.54
N GLN A 283 0.46 -16.45 13.83
CA GLN A 283 1.33 -15.60 14.65
C GLN A 283 2.80 -15.93 14.33
N GLN A 284 3.49 -14.99 13.69
CA GLN A 284 4.91 -15.14 13.32
C GLN A 284 5.53 -13.82 12.84
N VAL A 285 6.86 -13.78 12.83
CA VAL A 285 7.65 -12.88 11.99
C VAL A 285 8.19 -13.72 10.83
N THR A 286 8.04 -13.26 9.60
CA THR A 286 8.51 -13.99 8.41
C THR A 286 9.42 -13.13 7.55
N ASP A 287 10.47 -13.74 7.02
CA ASP A 287 11.40 -13.19 6.03
C ASP A 287 11.11 -13.69 4.60
N GLU A 288 9.97 -14.33 4.40
CA GLU A 288 9.52 -14.72 3.06
C GLU A 288 9.40 -13.47 2.17
N ILE A 289 9.94 -13.56 0.96
CA ILE A 289 9.87 -12.47 -0.01
C ILE A 289 8.44 -12.37 -0.53
N ILE A 290 7.80 -11.21 -0.31
CA ILE A 290 6.44 -10.90 -0.68
C ILE A 290 6.44 -9.67 -1.59
N SER A 291 5.63 -9.71 -2.63
CA SER A 291 5.36 -8.55 -3.49
C SER A 291 4.07 -7.84 -3.04
N THR A 292 3.96 -6.54 -3.26
CA THR A 292 2.68 -5.83 -3.04
C THR A 292 1.57 -6.34 -3.97
N ALA A 293 1.88 -7.01 -5.09
CA ALA A 293 0.89 -7.72 -5.92
C ALA A 293 0.24 -8.90 -5.18
N ASP A 294 0.94 -9.47 -4.19
CA ASP A 294 0.44 -10.59 -3.40
C ASP A 294 -0.65 -10.16 -2.39
N TYR A 295 -0.86 -8.85 -2.21
CA TYR A 295 -1.83 -8.32 -1.25
C TYR A 295 -3.26 -8.80 -1.53
N LEU A 296 -3.73 -8.69 -2.77
CA LEU A 296 -5.07 -9.16 -3.16
C LEU A 296 -5.28 -10.65 -2.86
N PRO A 297 -4.45 -11.58 -3.37
CA PRO A 297 -4.64 -13.00 -3.08
C PRO A 297 -4.50 -13.34 -1.58
N ILE A 298 -3.64 -12.65 -0.83
CA ILE A 298 -3.53 -12.83 0.62
C ILE A 298 -4.84 -12.45 1.31
N MET A 299 -5.36 -11.26 1.08
CA MET A 299 -6.58 -10.76 1.70
C MET A 299 -7.79 -11.63 1.35
N CYS A 300 -7.93 -12.00 0.08
CA CYS A 300 -8.98 -12.93 -0.36
C CYS A 300 -8.88 -14.28 0.37
N ARG A 301 -7.68 -14.84 0.45
CA ARG A 301 -7.46 -16.15 1.09
C ARG A 301 -7.75 -16.12 2.58
N LEU A 302 -7.29 -15.09 3.29
CA LEU A 302 -7.52 -14.93 4.73
C LEU A 302 -9.00 -14.68 5.06
N ALA A 303 -9.75 -14.09 4.13
CA ALA A 303 -11.20 -13.84 4.26
C ALA A 303 -12.08 -14.98 3.70
N ASP A 304 -11.50 -16.10 3.29
CA ASP A 304 -12.21 -17.22 2.63
C ASP A 304 -13.00 -16.77 1.39
N ILE A 305 -12.41 -15.91 0.58
CA ILE A 305 -12.93 -15.42 -0.71
C ILE A 305 -12.22 -16.15 -1.85
N GLN A 306 -13.02 -16.70 -2.78
CA GLN A 306 -12.48 -17.28 -4.01
C GLN A 306 -12.13 -16.15 -5.00
N TYR A 307 -10.98 -16.27 -5.64
CA TYR A 307 -10.53 -15.35 -6.68
C TYR A 307 -9.94 -16.14 -7.85
N ASP A 308 -9.88 -15.54 -9.03
CA ASP A 308 -9.27 -16.15 -10.20
C ASP A 308 -7.75 -15.94 -10.18
N ALA A 309 -7.02 -16.94 -9.73
CA ALA A 309 -5.56 -16.92 -9.68
C ALA A 309 -4.88 -16.81 -11.07
N ALA A 310 -5.59 -17.12 -12.16
CA ALA A 310 -5.05 -17.01 -13.52
C ALA A 310 -5.15 -15.56 -14.06
N SER A 311 -5.99 -14.73 -13.46
CA SER A 311 -6.22 -13.34 -13.87
C SER A 311 -5.34 -12.32 -13.16
N ILE A 312 -4.46 -12.75 -12.24
CA ILE A 312 -3.59 -11.88 -11.45
C ILE A 312 -2.12 -12.35 -11.50
N ASP A 313 -1.19 -11.45 -11.20
CA ASP A 313 0.25 -11.77 -11.09
C ASP A 313 0.66 -12.16 -9.67
N GLY A 314 -0.07 -11.62 -8.69
CA GLY A 314 0.15 -11.89 -7.27
C GLY A 314 -0.02 -13.35 -6.91
N LYS A 315 0.73 -13.81 -5.91
CA LYS A 315 0.78 -15.21 -5.46
C LYS A 315 0.60 -15.29 -3.96
N LEU A 316 0.11 -16.46 -3.51
CA LEU A 316 0.05 -16.74 -2.08
C LEU A 316 1.43 -17.10 -1.54
N PRO A 317 1.94 -16.40 -0.54
CA PRO A 317 3.15 -16.80 0.19
C PRO A 317 2.94 -18.16 0.87
N LYS A 318 4.02 -18.92 0.98
CA LYS A 318 3.95 -20.31 1.49
C LYS A 318 3.68 -20.38 2.99
N HIS A 319 4.20 -19.40 3.75
CA HIS A 319 4.22 -19.45 5.21
C HIS A 319 3.19 -18.54 5.88
N LEU A 320 2.56 -17.63 5.13
CA LEU A 320 1.67 -16.61 5.68
C LEU A 320 0.28 -17.14 6.03
N VAL A 321 -0.21 -18.16 5.29
CA VAL A 321 -1.57 -18.67 5.41
C VAL A 321 -1.57 -20.04 6.10
N VAL A 322 -2.43 -20.20 7.12
CA VAL A 322 -2.72 -21.51 7.68
C VAL A 322 -3.48 -22.35 6.64
N TRP A 323 -2.82 -23.36 6.10
CA TRP A 323 -3.45 -24.29 5.17
C TRP A 323 -4.45 -25.18 5.95
N LYS A 324 -5.75 -24.90 5.88
CA LYS A 324 -6.73 -25.95 6.19
C LYS A 324 -6.53 -27.04 5.15
N ARG A 325 -6.26 -28.28 5.61
CA ARG A 325 -6.17 -29.48 4.75
C ARG A 325 -7.51 -29.75 4.10
N GLU A 326 -7.83 -29.03 3.03
CA GLU A 326 -8.83 -29.48 2.06
C GLU A 326 -8.08 -29.80 0.78
N SER A 327 -8.40 -30.94 0.22
CA SER A 327 -7.80 -31.59 -0.94
C SER A 327 -7.50 -30.62 -2.08
N ILE A 328 -6.24 -30.19 -2.16
CA ILE A 328 -5.75 -29.43 -3.30
C ILE A 328 -5.23 -30.44 -4.32
N GLN A 329 -5.93 -30.55 -5.44
CA GLN A 329 -5.35 -31.12 -6.64
C GLN A 329 -4.15 -30.25 -7.04
N LEU A 330 -2.96 -30.84 -6.97
CA LEU A 330 -1.71 -30.30 -7.47
C LEU A 330 -1.84 -30.05 -8.97
N GLN A 331 -2.24 -28.86 -9.37
CA GLN A 331 -2.00 -28.41 -10.74
C GLN A 331 -0.55 -27.91 -10.82
N ASN A 332 0.18 -28.51 -11.74
CA ASN A 332 1.60 -28.32 -11.99
C ASN A 332 2.00 -26.84 -12.06
N LEU A 333 2.71 -26.39 -11.06
CA LEU A 333 3.39 -25.09 -11.09
C LEU A 333 4.62 -25.18 -11.99
N CYS A 334 4.47 -24.77 -13.24
CA CYS A 334 5.59 -24.25 -14.01
C CYS A 334 5.89 -22.83 -13.51
N ILE A 335 6.95 -22.67 -12.74
CA ILE A 335 7.46 -21.39 -12.28
C ILE A 335 8.27 -20.75 -13.40
N PRO A 336 7.86 -19.63 -13.99
CA PRO A 336 8.81 -18.75 -14.63
C PRO A 336 9.46 -17.89 -13.53
N LYS A 337 10.71 -18.16 -13.23
CA LYS A 337 11.54 -17.25 -12.42
C LYS A 337 11.60 -15.88 -13.10
N MET A 338 10.81 -14.94 -12.62
CA MET A 338 11.03 -13.52 -12.86
C MET A 338 10.67 -12.74 -11.60
N TYR A 339 11.53 -12.85 -10.61
CA TYR A 339 11.57 -11.92 -9.49
C TYR A 339 12.31 -10.66 -9.91
N ILE A 340 11.91 -9.54 -9.34
CA ILE A 340 12.60 -8.27 -9.42
C ILE A 340 14.09 -8.51 -9.23
N VAL A 341 14.82 -8.56 -10.32
CA VAL A 341 16.26 -8.48 -10.25
C VAL A 341 16.55 -6.99 -10.10
N GLN A 342 17.02 -6.60 -8.93
CA GLN A 342 17.68 -5.30 -8.76
C GLN A 342 18.82 -5.21 -9.76
N LEU A 343 18.57 -4.57 -10.89
CA LEU A 343 19.52 -4.51 -11.99
C LEU A 343 20.47 -3.33 -11.80
N GLN A 344 21.59 -3.61 -11.18
CA GLN A 344 22.72 -2.70 -11.01
C GLN A 344 23.73 -2.72 -12.18
N MET A 345 23.33 -3.06 -13.41
CA MET A 345 24.28 -3.08 -14.54
C MET A 345 23.73 -2.49 -15.84
N PRO A 346 24.45 -1.59 -16.53
CA PRO A 346 24.04 -1.00 -17.81
C PRO A 346 23.73 -2.02 -18.93
N GLY A 347 24.40 -3.18 -18.90
CA GLY A 347 24.19 -4.28 -19.85
C GLY A 347 22.85 -5.01 -19.69
N ILE A 348 22.34 -5.09 -18.47
CA ILE A 348 21.11 -5.82 -18.12
C ILE A 348 19.87 -5.00 -18.48
N MET A 349 19.97 -3.67 -18.42
CA MET A 349 18.90 -2.78 -18.88
C MET A 349 18.61 -2.97 -20.39
N LYS A 350 19.63 -3.25 -21.20
CA LYS A 350 19.47 -3.62 -22.62
C LYS A 350 18.80 -4.98 -22.81
N PHE A 351 19.05 -5.93 -21.89
CA PHE A 351 18.49 -7.28 -21.96
C PHE A 351 17.03 -7.28 -21.54
N THR A 352 16.67 -6.59 -20.46
CA THR A 352 15.30 -6.40 -20.00
C THR A 352 14.44 -5.67 -21.04
N LEU A 353 14.97 -4.62 -21.68
CA LEU A 353 14.33 -3.95 -22.81
C LEU A 353 14.09 -4.89 -24.01
N LYS A 354 14.97 -5.85 -24.24
CA LYS A 354 14.84 -6.82 -25.33
C LYS A 354 13.76 -7.88 -25.05
N ILE A 355 13.61 -8.31 -23.79
CA ILE A 355 12.56 -9.23 -23.33
C ILE A 355 11.20 -8.51 -23.34
N LEU A 356 11.12 -7.31 -22.79
CA LEU A 356 9.95 -6.44 -22.84
C LEU A 356 9.48 -6.23 -24.29
N LYS A 357 10.35 -5.83 -25.19
CA LYS A 357 10.02 -5.67 -26.63
C LYS A 357 9.51 -6.95 -27.28
N ARG A 358 9.95 -8.13 -26.83
CA ARG A 358 9.51 -9.43 -27.37
C ARG A 358 8.13 -9.83 -26.83
N GLN A 359 7.83 -9.54 -25.59
CA GLN A 359 6.51 -9.80 -24.98
C GLN A 359 5.45 -8.81 -25.47
N MET A 360 5.84 -7.54 -25.64
CA MET A 360 4.97 -6.47 -26.12
C MET A 360 4.51 -6.64 -27.57
N ARG A 361 5.34 -7.24 -28.42
CA ARG A 361 4.93 -7.63 -29.78
C ARG A 361 3.77 -8.62 -29.80
N LYS A 362 3.54 -9.35 -28.70
CA LYS A 362 2.42 -10.29 -28.55
C LYS A 362 1.13 -9.63 -28.01
N ALA A 363 1.23 -8.47 -27.37
CA ALA A 363 0.12 -7.83 -26.65
C ALA A 363 -0.57 -6.66 -27.38
N GLY A 364 -0.11 -6.26 -28.56
CA GLY A 364 -0.80 -5.26 -29.40
C GLY A 364 -0.75 -3.79 -28.93
N SER A 365 -0.20 -3.49 -27.74
CA SER A 365 -0.16 -2.12 -27.17
C SER A 365 1.22 -1.43 -27.27
N TYR A 366 1.90 -1.65 -28.35
CA TYR A 366 3.31 -1.29 -28.55
C TYR A 366 3.59 0.23 -28.54
N LEU A 367 2.62 1.05 -28.95
CA LEU A 367 2.84 2.48 -29.19
C LEU A 367 2.94 3.33 -27.91
N GLU A 368 2.17 2.99 -26.89
CA GLU A 368 2.09 3.77 -25.64
C GLU A 368 3.30 3.55 -24.73
N ILE A 369 3.76 2.31 -24.67
CA ILE A 369 4.94 1.97 -23.86
C ILE A 369 6.22 2.53 -24.50
N ILE A 370 6.28 2.63 -25.84
CA ILE A 370 7.37 3.34 -26.50
C ILE A 370 7.38 4.82 -26.11
N LYS A 371 6.22 5.46 -26.06
CA LYS A 371 6.08 6.86 -25.61
C LYS A 371 6.57 7.04 -24.16
N TYR A 372 6.24 6.09 -23.27
CA TYR A 372 6.71 6.14 -21.88
C TYR A 372 8.22 5.91 -21.75
N LEU A 373 8.77 4.95 -22.49
CA LEU A 373 10.21 4.70 -22.48
C LEU A 373 11.00 5.86 -23.11
N ASP A 374 10.45 6.51 -24.13
CA ASP A 374 11.00 7.72 -24.71
C ASP A 374 10.88 8.91 -23.77
N PHE A 375 9.79 9.01 -22.99
CA PHE A 375 9.63 10.01 -21.94
C PHE A 375 10.66 9.84 -20.81
N ILE A 376 10.89 8.61 -20.32
CA ILE A 376 11.97 8.32 -19.34
C ILE A 376 13.34 8.68 -19.91
N ARG A 377 13.57 8.39 -21.20
CA ARG A 377 14.80 8.74 -21.90
C ARG A 377 15.00 10.25 -22.02
N MET A 378 13.95 10.98 -22.33
CA MET A 378 13.94 12.45 -22.41
C MET A 378 14.17 13.10 -21.03
N GLN A 379 13.54 12.61 -19.98
CA GLN A 379 13.76 13.05 -18.61
C GLN A 379 15.22 12.83 -18.16
N LYS A 380 15.81 11.69 -18.55
CA LYS A 380 17.22 11.38 -18.25
C LYS A 380 18.19 12.29 -19.02
N ILE A 381 17.88 12.59 -20.28
CA ILE A 381 18.67 13.51 -21.12
C ILE A 381 18.57 14.94 -20.57
N HIS A 382 17.38 15.38 -20.16
CA HIS A 382 17.17 16.70 -19.57
C HIS A 382 17.90 16.85 -18.23
N ARG A 383 17.95 15.79 -17.40
CA ARG A 383 18.73 15.78 -16.14
C ARG A 383 20.24 15.82 -16.37
N LEU A 384 20.73 15.13 -17.40
CA LEU A 384 22.17 15.17 -17.76
C LEU A 384 22.58 16.53 -18.31
N GLN A 385 21.69 17.22 -19.03
CA GLN A 385 21.93 18.58 -19.50
C GLN A 385 21.88 19.64 -18.40
N MET A 386 21.05 19.45 -17.35
CA MET A 386 20.97 20.35 -16.21
C MET A 386 22.10 20.14 -15.18
N GLN A 387 22.85 19.05 -15.26
CA GLN A 387 24.05 18.81 -14.44
C GLN A 387 25.35 19.31 -15.09
N SER A 388 25.27 19.81 -16.32
CA SER A 388 26.42 20.37 -17.08
C SER A 388 26.40 21.90 -17.18
N PHE A 389 25.57 22.60 -16.38
CA PHE A 389 25.58 24.06 -16.20
C PHE A 389 25.87 24.45 -14.77
#